data_609e27c10499104ddc4e8c0d3b02dd4a
#
_entry.id   609e27c10499104ddc4e8c0d3b02dd4a
#
_cell.length_a   1.000
_cell.length_b   1.000
_cell.length_c   1.000
_cell.angle_alpha   90.00
_cell.angle_beta   90.00
_cell.angle_gamma   90.00
#
_symmetry.space_group_name_H-M   'P 1'
#
loop_
_entity.id
_entity.type
_entity.pdbx_description
1 polymer ?
#
loop_
_entity_poly.entity_id
_entity_poly.type
_entity_poly.pdbx_seq_one_letter_code
_entity_poly.pdbx_strand_id
1 'polypeptide(L)'
;EVERILNMVDGVLLVVDSVEGPKPQTRFVLKKALELGLKAVLIVNKIDRPQARPDYVVDKSFDLFVELEASDDQTDFEIVYCSAINGQSGTEPDKMQDSMAPILDAIIGSIPAPMVDADASTQLLVANIEYDEFKGKLGIGRVKQGKIKAGDAATFGAMNGPDDKMRPIKINDLFVYD
;
A
#
# COMPACT_ATOMS: atom_id res chain seq x y z
N GLU A 1 0.08 -8.91 -10.49
CA GLU A 1 -0.18 -9.06 -9.04
C GLU A 1 0.00 -7.74 -8.29
N VAL A 2 1.15 -7.05 -8.45
CA VAL A 2 1.43 -5.74 -7.80
C VAL A 2 0.33 -4.72 -8.06
N GLU A 3 -0.12 -4.53 -9.30
CA GLU A 3 -1.17 -3.57 -9.65
C GLU A 3 -2.51 -3.87 -8.96
N ARG A 4 -2.83 -5.16 -8.76
CA ARG A 4 -4.05 -5.56 -8.05
C ARG A 4 -4.00 -5.16 -6.58
N ILE A 5 -2.84 -5.35 -5.94
CA ILE A 5 -2.62 -4.97 -4.54
C ILE A 5 -2.67 -3.45 -4.39
N LEU A 6 -2.00 -2.70 -5.27
CA LEU A 6 -1.98 -1.24 -5.23
C LEU A 6 -3.38 -0.61 -5.36
N ASN A 7 -4.31 -1.27 -6.05
CA ASN A 7 -5.71 -0.82 -6.11
C ASN A 7 -6.50 -0.99 -4.80
N MET A 8 -5.94 -1.70 -3.81
CA MET A 8 -6.58 -1.94 -2.52
C MET A 8 -6.03 -1.09 -1.37
N VAL A 9 -4.99 -0.28 -1.63
CA VAL A 9 -4.31 0.53 -0.60
C VAL A 9 -4.56 2.01 -0.79
N ASP A 10 -4.31 2.81 0.24
CA ASP A 10 -4.47 4.27 0.22
C ASP A 10 -3.13 4.99 0.16
N GLY A 11 -2.02 4.27 0.35
CA GLY A 11 -0.65 4.76 0.25
C GLY A 11 0.34 3.62 0.27
N VAL A 12 1.63 3.93 0.15
CA VAL A 12 2.71 2.95 0.12
C VAL A 12 3.85 3.34 1.04
N LEU A 13 4.50 2.34 1.63
CA LEU A 13 5.78 2.53 2.31
C LEU A 13 6.91 2.12 1.36
N LEU A 14 7.70 3.10 0.95
CA LEU A 14 8.88 2.86 0.11
C LEU A 14 10.06 2.51 1.01
N VAL A 15 10.26 1.23 1.27
CA VAL A 15 11.35 0.76 2.12
C VAL A 15 12.61 0.58 1.29
N VAL A 16 13.66 1.34 1.63
CA VAL A 16 14.96 1.30 0.95
C VAL A 16 16.08 0.94 1.91
N ASP A 17 17.09 0.27 1.40
CA ASP A 17 18.30 -0.06 2.17
C ASP A 17 19.20 1.17 2.26
N SER A 18 19.64 1.54 3.46
CA SER A 18 20.47 2.72 3.72
C SER A 18 21.88 2.67 3.08
N VAL A 19 22.30 1.51 2.59
CA VAL A 19 23.59 1.33 1.90
C VAL A 19 23.41 1.32 0.39
N GLU A 20 22.41 0.56 -0.10
CA GLU A 20 22.21 0.31 -1.53
C GLU A 20 21.30 1.31 -2.21
N GLY A 21 20.35 1.91 -1.47
CA GLY A 21 19.34 2.79 -2.03
C GLY A 21 18.24 2.07 -2.82
N PRO A 22 17.46 2.81 -3.62
CA PRO A 22 16.38 2.23 -4.43
C PRO A 22 16.93 1.31 -5.52
N LYS A 23 16.29 0.14 -5.68
CA LYS A 23 16.64 -0.90 -6.67
C LYS A 23 15.70 -0.84 -7.89
N PRO A 24 16.04 -1.51 -9.00
CA PRO A 24 15.16 -1.55 -10.19
C PRO A 24 13.73 -2.02 -9.91
N GLN A 25 13.56 -2.97 -8.99
CA GLN A 25 12.24 -3.43 -8.55
C GLN A 25 11.47 -2.34 -7.83
N THR A 26 12.14 -1.55 -6.99
CA THR A 26 11.58 -0.38 -6.31
C THR A 26 11.03 0.62 -7.33
N ARG A 27 11.79 0.89 -8.40
CA ARG A 27 11.38 1.77 -9.50
C ARG A 27 10.07 1.32 -10.15
N PHE A 28 9.95 0.03 -10.44
CA PHE A 28 8.76 -0.51 -11.09
C PHE A 28 7.50 -0.35 -10.21
N VAL A 29 7.61 -0.73 -8.94
CA VAL A 29 6.49 -0.66 -7.99
C VAL A 29 6.10 0.79 -7.70
N LEU A 30 7.10 1.66 -7.47
CA LEU A 30 6.88 3.08 -7.22
C LEU A 30 6.17 3.75 -8.40
N LYS A 31 6.62 3.49 -9.65
CA LYS A 31 5.96 4.01 -10.84
C LYS A 31 4.47 3.70 -10.86
N LYS A 32 4.11 2.45 -10.57
CA LYS A 32 2.70 2.02 -10.53
C LYS A 32 1.91 2.69 -9.40
N ALA A 33 2.53 2.89 -8.24
CA ALA A 33 1.91 3.61 -7.13
C ALA A 33 1.64 5.08 -7.49
N LEU A 34 2.61 5.76 -8.10
CA LEU A 34 2.49 7.14 -8.53
C LEU A 34 1.43 7.33 -9.63
N GLU A 35 1.36 6.42 -10.62
CA GLU A 35 0.33 6.40 -11.67
C GLU A 35 -1.09 6.29 -11.07
N LEU A 36 -1.25 5.63 -9.93
CA LEU A 36 -2.52 5.54 -9.19
C LEU A 36 -2.77 6.71 -8.24
N GLY A 37 -1.89 7.70 -8.20
CA GLY A 37 -2.02 8.87 -7.32
C GLY A 37 -1.76 8.56 -5.85
N LEU A 38 -1.14 7.42 -5.52
CA LEU A 38 -0.87 7.05 -4.13
C LEU A 38 0.26 7.90 -3.55
N LYS A 39 0.09 8.30 -2.29
CA LYS A 39 1.16 8.92 -1.49
C LYS A 39 2.12 7.86 -0.97
N ALA A 40 3.38 8.26 -0.79
CA ALA A 40 4.42 7.40 -0.25
C ALA A 40 5.01 7.98 1.03
N VAL A 41 5.44 7.09 1.94
CA VAL A 41 6.36 7.43 3.03
C VAL A 41 7.67 6.70 2.74
N LEU A 42 8.78 7.42 2.75
CA LEU A 42 10.11 6.86 2.54
C LEU A 42 10.66 6.30 3.86
N ILE A 43 10.95 5.01 3.90
CA ILE A 43 11.57 4.35 5.05
C ILE A 43 13.00 3.95 4.69
N VAL A 44 13.97 4.63 5.28
CA VAL A 44 15.40 4.32 5.12
C VAL A 44 15.80 3.31 6.19
N ASN A 45 15.81 2.03 5.80
CA ASN A 45 16.07 0.92 6.72
C ASN A 45 17.54 0.52 6.76
N LYS A 46 17.92 -0.21 7.82
CA LYS A 46 19.28 -0.71 8.10
C LYS A 46 20.27 0.41 8.41
N ILE A 47 19.81 1.44 9.11
CA ILE A 47 20.64 2.58 9.52
C ILE A 47 21.79 2.17 10.48
N ASP A 48 21.64 1.00 11.12
CA ASP A 48 22.65 0.38 12.00
C ASP A 48 23.91 -0.10 11.28
N ARG A 49 23.89 -0.18 9.95
CA ARG A 49 25.05 -0.68 9.19
C ARG A 49 26.19 0.34 9.14
N PRO A 50 27.44 -0.09 9.30
CA PRO A 50 28.61 0.82 9.25
C PRO A 50 28.75 1.57 7.91
N GLN A 51 28.22 1.00 6.83
CA GLN A 51 28.25 1.59 5.48
C GLN A 51 26.98 2.39 5.16
N ALA A 52 26.09 2.62 6.12
CA ALA A 52 24.88 3.38 5.91
C ALA A 52 25.19 4.81 5.42
N ARG A 53 24.46 5.24 4.40
CA ARG A 53 24.59 6.56 3.76
C ARG A 53 23.20 7.17 3.61
N PRO A 54 22.52 7.52 4.72
CA PRO A 54 21.13 7.94 4.70
C PRO A 54 20.87 9.11 3.75
N ASP A 55 21.69 10.16 3.80
CA ASP A 55 21.52 11.34 2.94
C ASP A 55 21.61 10.98 1.45
N TYR A 56 22.61 10.19 1.06
CA TYR A 56 22.74 9.71 -0.31
C TYR A 56 21.52 8.91 -0.77
N VAL A 57 20.95 8.09 0.10
CA VAL A 57 19.81 7.24 -0.22
C VAL A 57 18.53 8.08 -0.34
N VAL A 58 18.39 9.10 0.51
CA VAL A 58 17.28 10.07 0.42
C VAL A 58 17.36 10.83 -0.92
N ASP A 59 18.52 11.37 -1.28
CA ASP A 59 18.73 12.08 -2.55
C ASP A 59 18.41 11.17 -3.74
N LYS A 60 18.90 9.92 -3.73
CA LYS A 60 18.62 8.95 -4.80
C LYS A 60 17.15 8.55 -4.88
N SER A 61 16.48 8.51 -3.75
CA SER A 61 15.04 8.24 -3.72
C SER A 61 14.27 9.44 -4.29
N PHE A 62 14.64 10.66 -3.93
CA PHE A 62 14.05 11.88 -4.48
C PHE A 62 14.26 11.97 -6.00
N ASP A 63 15.51 11.75 -6.47
CA ASP A 63 15.82 11.68 -7.90
C ASP A 63 14.89 10.70 -8.63
N LEU A 64 14.61 9.54 -8.01
CA LEU A 64 13.73 8.53 -8.57
C LEU A 64 12.28 9.01 -8.69
N PHE A 65 11.74 9.73 -7.71
CA PHE A 65 10.40 10.33 -7.81
C PHE A 65 10.34 11.33 -8.97
N VAL A 66 11.34 12.21 -9.09
CA VAL A 66 11.42 13.19 -10.18
C VAL A 66 11.51 12.49 -11.54
N GLU A 67 12.36 11.47 -11.69
CA GLU A 67 12.47 10.68 -12.93
C GLU A 67 11.17 9.96 -13.31
N LEU A 68 10.33 9.64 -12.33
CA LEU A 68 9.04 8.98 -12.53
C LEU A 68 7.89 9.99 -12.70
N GLU A 69 8.21 11.28 -12.86
CA GLU A 69 7.24 12.35 -13.07
C GLU A 69 6.19 12.47 -11.95
N ALA A 70 6.63 12.23 -10.70
CA ALA A 70 5.78 12.42 -9.53
C ALA A 70 5.30 13.87 -9.44
N SER A 71 4.07 14.08 -9.00
CA SER A 71 3.52 15.41 -8.75
C SER A 71 4.21 16.07 -7.54
N ASP A 72 4.10 17.38 -7.41
CA ASP A 72 4.62 18.14 -6.27
C ASP A 72 4.12 17.56 -4.93
N ASP A 73 2.84 17.20 -4.86
CA ASP A 73 2.21 16.58 -3.69
C ASP A 73 2.74 15.16 -3.39
N GLN A 74 3.24 14.46 -4.40
CA GLN A 74 3.86 13.14 -4.25
C GLN A 74 5.36 13.20 -3.94
N THR A 75 6.02 14.31 -4.29
CA THR A 75 7.43 14.55 -3.94
C THR A 75 7.61 15.13 -2.55
N ASP A 76 6.55 15.64 -1.92
CA ASP A 76 6.51 16.06 -0.52
C ASP A 76 6.20 14.86 0.40
N PHE A 77 7.08 13.88 0.39
CA PHE A 77 6.94 12.67 1.19
C PHE A 77 7.71 12.75 2.51
N GLU A 78 7.15 12.15 3.54
CA GLU A 78 7.78 12.04 4.84
C GLU A 78 8.88 10.97 4.82
N ILE A 79 9.96 11.22 5.57
CA ILE A 79 11.12 10.35 5.65
C ILE A 79 11.26 9.84 7.08
N VAL A 80 11.36 8.52 7.23
CA VAL A 80 11.65 7.87 8.51
C VAL A 80 12.84 6.95 8.35
N TYR A 81 13.74 7.03 9.30
CA TYR A 81 14.92 6.17 9.39
C TYR A 81 14.62 5.02 10.35
N CYS A 82 15.11 3.82 10.05
CA CYS A 82 14.90 2.70 10.95
C CYS A 82 16.02 1.64 10.90
N SER A 83 16.11 0.91 11.99
CA SER A 83 16.79 -0.38 12.08
C SER A 83 15.75 -1.42 12.48
N ALA A 84 15.15 -2.09 11.49
CA ALA A 84 14.10 -3.07 11.75
C ALA A 84 14.61 -4.24 12.62
N ILE A 85 15.89 -4.59 12.51
CA ILE A 85 16.49 -5.67 13.32
C ILE A 85 16.58 -5.28 14.79
N ASN A 86 16.78 -3.99 15.10
CA ASN A 86 16.89 -3.48 16.46
C ASN A 86 15.54 -2.96 17.00
N GLY A 87 14.49 -2.91 16.17
CA GLY A 87 13.20 -2.35 16.56
C GLY A 87 13.23 -0.83 16.79
N GLN A 88 14.13 -0.12 16.09
CA GLN A 88 14.36 1.31 16.28
C GLN A 88 13.91 2.10 15.06
N SER A 89 13.33 3.27 15.30
CA SER A 89 13.02 4.24 14.24
C SER A 89 13.09 5.69 14.73
N GLY A 90 13.20 6.65 13.80
CA GLY A 90 13.26 8.07 14.10
C GLY A 90 13.12 8.92 12.84
N THR A 91 12.86 10.21 13.03
CA THR A 91 12.78 11.19 11.94
C THR A 91 14.14 11.75 11.51
N GLU A 92 15.19 11.47 12.29
CA GLU A 92 16.57 11.84 12.00
C GLU A 92 17.47 10.62 12.23
N PRO A 93 18.54 10.44 11.43
CA PRO A 93 19.41 9.25 11.52
C PRO A 93 20.11 9.07 12.85
N ASP A 94 20.38 10.17 13.56
CA ASP A 94 21.10 10.25 14.84
C ASP A 94 20.17 10.35 16.06
N LYS A 95 18.84 10.43 15.84
CA LYS A 95 17.82 10.53 16.88
C LYS A 95 16.84 9.35 16.82
N MET A 96 17.38 8.15 16.91
CA MET A 96 16.60 6.92 16.90
C MET A 96 15.95 6.66 18.25
N GLN A 97 14.73 6.20 18.25
CA GLN A 97 13.98 5.76 19.44
C GLN A 97 13.90 4.21 19.44
N ASP A 98 13.88 3.61 20.61
CA ASP A 98 13.65 2.15 20.77
C ASP A 98 12.17 1.80 20.56
N SER A 99 11.64 2.21 19.41
CA SER A 99 10.24 2.08 19.05
C SER A 99 10.06 2.19 17.54
N MET A 100 9.02 1.54 17.00
CA MET A 100 8.56 1.72 15.62
C MET A 100 7.44 2.78 15.51
N ALA A 101 7.10 3.47 16.61
CA ALA A 101 6.05 4.49 16.62
C ALA A 101 6.29 5.61 15.59
N PRO A 102 7.51 6.15 15.36
CA PRO A 102 7.74 7.14 14.31
C PRO A 102 7.28 6.73 12.91
N ILE A 103 7.38 5.44 12.56
CA ILE A 103 6.86 4.93 11.28
C ILE A 103 5.33 4.97 11.27
N LEU A 104 4.69 4.56 12.37
CA LEU A 104 3.23 4.56 12.49
C LEU A 104 2.67 5.99 12.47
N ASP A 105 3.34 6.91 13.13
CA ASP A 105 2.98 8.34 13.14
C ASP A 105 3.10 8.94 11.73
N ALA A 106 4.16 8.61 10.99
CA ALA A 106 4.34 9.03 9.60
C ALA A 106 3.23 8.46 8.69
N ILE A 107 2.82 7.21 8.87
CA ILE A 107 1.70 6.62 8.13
C ILE A 107 0.42 7.40 8.39
N ILE A 108 0.10 7.65 9.67
CA ILE A 108 -1.12 8.35 10.07
C ILE A 108 -1.11 9.81 9.58
N GLY A 109 0.06 10.45 9.60
CA GLY A 109 0.22 11.85 9.19
C GLY A 109 0.16 12.05 7.65
N SER A 110 0.73 11.13 6.89
CA SER A 110 0.95 11.31 5.44
C SER A 110 -0.05 10.58 4.56
N ILE A 111 -0.54 9.40 4.99
CA ILE A 111 -1.46 8.61 4.20
C ILE A 111 -2.90 9.01 4.51
N PRO A 112 -3.69 9.39 3.49
CA PRO A 112 -5.08 9.78 3.72
C PRO A 112 -5.91 8.60 4.21
N ALA A 113 -6.85 8.87 5.11
CA ALA A 113 -7.82 7.87 5.52
C ALA A 113 -8.69 7.41 4.32
N PRO A 114 -9.14 6.15 4.30
CA PRO A 114 -10.04 5.66 3.26
C PRO A 114 -11.30 6.52 3.16
N MET A 115 -11.58 7.04 1.97
CA MET A 115 -12.85 7.72 1.70
C MET A 115 -13.91 6.67 1.32
N VAL A 116 -14.80 6.36 2.23
CA VAL A 116 -15.86 5.37 2.04
C VAL A 116 -17.22 5.99 2.36
N ASP A 117 -18.13 5.97 1.38
CA ASP A 117 -19.55 6.25 1.63
C ASP A 117 -20.25 4.95 2.07
N ALA A 118 -20.49 4.84 3.37
CA ALA A 118 -21.11 3.65 3.95
C ALA A 118 -22.61 3.50 3.64
N ASP A 119 -23.25 4.55 3.16
CA ASP A 119 -24.70 4.56 2.84
C ASP A 119 -24.96 4.42 1.33
N ALA A 120 -23.91 4.43 0.52
CA ALA A 120 -24.01 4.14 -0.91
C ALA A 120 -24.29 2.64 -1.19
N SER A 121 -24.65 2.34 -2.44
CA SER A 121 -24.78 0.95 -2.90
C SER A 121 -23.47 0.19 -2.75
N THR A 122 -23.53 -1.02 -2.21
CA THR A 122 -22.34 -1.82 -1.92
C THR A 122 -21.54 -2.14 -3.17
N GLN A 123 -20.25 -1.85 -3.12
CA GLN A 123 -19.29 -2.20 -4.16
C GLN A 123 -18.04 -2.80 -3.53
N LEU A 124 -17.73 -4.04 -3.88
CA LEU A 124 -16.51 -4.76 -3.52
C LEU A 124 -15.64 -4.93 -4.77
N LEU A 125 -14.41 -4.41 -4.73
CA LEU A 125 -13.39 -4.69 -5.74
C LEU A 125 -12.67 -5.98 -5.37
N VAL A 126 -12.88 -7.04 -6.15
CA VAL A 126 -12.15 -8.32 -5.98
C VAL A 126 -10.82 -8.20 -6.70
N ALA A 127 -9.73 -8.26 -5.95
CA ALA A 127 -8.36 -8.18 -6.48
C ALA A 127 -7.73 -9.55 -6.70
N ASN A 128 -8.09 -10.55 -5.87
CA ASN A 128 -7.60 -11.91 -5.98
C ASN A 128 -8.72 -12.93 -5.75
N ILE A 129 -8.56 -14.11 -6.32
CA ILE A 129 -9.46 -15.25 -6.12
C ILE A 129 -8.60 -16.41 -5.64
N GLU A 130 -8.97 -17.00 -4.51
CA GLU A 130 -8.35 -18.17 -3.95
C GLU A 130 -9.37 -19.32 -3.85
N TYR A 131 -8.88 -20.53 -3.71
CA TYR A 131 -9.68 -21.72 -3.50
C TYR A 131 -9.24 -22.40 -2.22
N ASP A 132 -10.16 -22.54 -1.29
CA ASP A 132 -9.99 -23.29 -0.05
C ASP A 132 -10.80 -24.59 -0.16
N GLU A 133 -10.23 -25.71 0.28
CA GLU A 133 -10.88 -27.02 0.17
C GLU A 133 -12.17 -27.13 0.96
N PHE A 134 -12.31 -26.35 2.06
CA PHE A 134 -13.48 -26.37 2.94
C PHE A 134 -14.44 -25.21 2.67
N LYS A 135 -13.91 -24.02 2.33
CA LYS A 135 -14.70 -22.79 2.13
C LYS A 135 -15.07 -22.56 0.67
N GLY A 136 -14.42 -23.28 -0.26
CA GLY A 136 -14.64 -23.12 -1.69
C GLY A 136 -13.91 -21.89 -2.28
N LYS A 137 -14.53 -21.19 -3.23
CA LYS A 137 -13.94 -20.00 -3.86
C LYS A 137 -14.07 -18.79 -2.95
N LEU A 138 -12.94 -18.17 -2.65
CA LEU A 138 -12.79 -16.95 -1.87
C LEU A 138 -12.45 -15.79 -2.79
N GLY A 139 -13.22 -14.71 -2.74
CA GLY A 139 -12.88 -13.44 -3.37
C GLY A 139 -12.24 -12.52 -2.33
N ILE A 140 -10.95 -12.20 -2.53
CA ILE A 140 -10.21 -11.28 -1.67
C ILE A 140 -10.24 -9.90 -2.31
N GLY A 141 -10.66 -8.90 -1.54
CA GLY A 141 -10.80 -7.57 -2.10
C GLY A 141 -11.10 -6.49 -1.07
N ARG A 142 -11.38 -5.30 -1.58
CA ARG A 142 -11.68 -4.12 -0.77
C ARG A 142 -13.11 -3.65 -1.02
N VAL A 143 -13.85 -3.38 0.05
CA VAL A 143 -15.13 -2.66 -0.03
C VAL A 143 -14.83 -1.20 -0.37
N LYS A 144 -15.22 -0.77 -1.56
CA LYS A 144 -15.01 0.62 -2.04
C LYS A 144 -16.09 1.55 -1.51
N GLN A 145 -17.32 1.06 -1.35
CA GLN A 145 -18.43 1.80 -0.78
C GLN A 145 -19.54 0.85 -0.28
N GLY A 146 -20.44 1.38 0.51
CA GLY A 146 -21.55 0.63 1.10
C GLY A 146 -21.11 -0.31 2.22
N LYS A 147 -21.96 -1.27 2.54
CA LYS A 147 -21.76 -2.28 3.58
C LYS A 147 -22.09 -3.65 3.03
N ILE A 148 -21.33 -4.66 3.40
CA ILE A 148 -21.52 -6.05 2.96
C ILE A 148 -21.77 -6.94 4.17
N LYS A 149 -22.69 -7.90 4.03
CA LYS A 149 -23.03 -8.88 5.08
C LYS A 149 -23.07 -10.29 4.49
N ALA A 150 -22.79 -11.26 5.32
CA ALA A 150 -23.06 -12.65 4.98
C ALA A 150 -24.58 -12.83 4.72
N GLY A 151 -24.92 -13.56 3.67
CA GLY A 151 -26.31 -13.76 3.20
C GLY A 151 -26.78 -12.75 2.15
N ASP A 152 -26.06 -11.65 1.93
CA ASP A 152 -26.45 -10.63 0.94
C ASP A 152 -26.47 -11.21 -0.48
N ALA A 153 -27.44 -10.79 -1.27
CA ALA A 153 -27.46 -11.00 -2.71
C ALA A 153 -26.63 -9.90 -3.40
N ALA A 154 -25.79 -10.29 -4.33
CA ALA A 154 -24.95 -9.37 -5.09
C ALA A 154 -24.90 -9.78 -6.57
N THR A 155 -24.31 -8.95 -7.39
CA THR A 155 -23.95 -9.28 -8.76
C THR A 155 -22.44 -9.26 -8.91
N PHE A 156 -21.89 -10.26 -9.59
CA PHE A 156 -20.47 -10.39 -9.89
C PHE A 156 -20.24 -10.28 -11.40
N GLY A 157 -19.28 -9.46 -11.79
CA GLY A 157 -18.90 -9.31 -13.19
C GLY A 157 -17.62 -8.49 -13.32
N ALA A 158 -16.97 -8.56 -14.47
CA ALA A 158 -15.84 -7.69 -14.79
C ALA A 158 -16.37 -6.37 -15.35
N MET A 159 -16.00 -5.26 -14.75
CA MET A 159 -16.19 -3.94 -15.36
C MET A 159 -15.19 -3.82 -16.52
N ASN A 160 -15.69 -3.56 -17.74
CA ASN A 160 -14.91 -3.40 -18.97
C ASN A 160 -14.39 -4.69 -19.65
N GLY A 161 -15.02 -5.83 -19.45
CA GLY A 161 -14.76 -7.06 -20.21
C GLY A 161 -15.68 -7.19 -21.43
N PRO A 162 -15.24 -7.93 -22.51
CA PRO A 162 -16.05 -8.16 -23.69
C PRO A 162 -17.33 -8.99 -23.41
N ASP A 163 -17.44 -9.63 -22.26
CA ASP A 163 -18.58 -10.37 -21.76
C ASP A 163 -19.14 -9.75 -20.47
N ASP A 164 -19.71 -8.57 -20.58
CA ASP A 164 -20.31 -7.77 -19.47
C ASP A 164 -21.56 -8.45 -18.84
N LYS A 165 -21.51 -9.75 -18.65
CA LYS A 165 -22.59 -10.51 -18.02
C LYS A 165 -22.42 -10.52 -16.50
N MET A 166 -23.03 -9.52 -15.88
CA MET A 166 -23.23 -9.55 -14.43
C MET A 166 -24.01 -10.81 -14.04
N ARG A 167 -23.45 -11.61 -13.15
CA ARG A 167 -24.06 -12.84 -12.67
C ARG A 167 -24.55 -12.66 -11.24
N PRO A 168 -25.79 -13.04 -10.93
CA PRO A 168 -26.27 -13.01 -9.55
C PRO A 168 -25.46 -14.02 -8.72
N ILE A 169 -25.02 -13.59 -7.55
CA ILE A 169 -24.33 -14.42 -6.56
C ILE A 169 -24.98 -14.20 -5.20
N LYS A 170 -24.72 -15.13 -4.28
CA LYS A 170 -25.01 -14.97 -2.87
C LYS A 170 -23.71 -15.03 -2.10
N ILE A 171 -23.55 -14.11 -1.16
CA ILE A 171 -22.41 -14.07 -0.26
C ILE A 171 -22.69 -15.01 0.90
N ASN A 172 -22.05 -16.17 0.93
CA ASN A 172 -22.31 -17.17 1.96
C ASN A 172 -21.68 -16.72 3.29
N ASP A 173 -20.41 -16.38 3.26
CA ASP A 173 -19.61 -16.04 4.43
C ASP A 173 -18.73 -14.82 4.14
N LEU A 174 -18.35 -14.12 5.20
CA LEU A 174 -17.39 -13.03 5.19
C LEU A 174 -16.27 -13.33 6.18
N PHE A 175 -15.06 -13.08 5.73
CA PHE A 175 -13.86 -13.20 6.53
C PHE A 175 -13.08 -11.88 6.49
N VAL A 176 -12.38 -11.57 7.55
CA VAL A 176 -11.41 -10.48 7.63
C VAL A 176 -10.06 -11.08 8.02
N TYR A 177 -8.99 -10.43 7.61
CA TYR A 177 -7.67 -10.79 8.12
C TYR A 177 -7.53 -10.26 9.55
N ASP A 178 -7.04 -11.10 10.44
CA ASP A 178 -6.71 -10.76 11.82
C ASP A 178 -5.30 -10.16 11.91
#